data_ae37a3d4201683f01db66eef921dc161
#
_entry.id   ae37a3d4201683f01db66eef921dc161
#
_cell.length_a   1.000
_cell.length_b   1.000
_cell.length_c   1.000
_cell.angle_alpha   90.00
_cell.angle_beta   90.00
_cell.angle_gamma   90.00
#
_symmetry.space_group_name_H-M   'P 1'
#
loop_
_entity.id
_entity.type
_entity.pdbx_description
1 polymer ?
#
loop_
_entity_poly.entity_id
_entity_poly.type
_entity_poly.pdbx_seq_one_letter_code
_entity_poly.pdbx_strand_id
1 'polypeptide(L)'
;KLTRKRGLKNLSGFVNGVLRNISRNKEVIHYPDPEKTPAAYLSMRYSVPEWLAEMWLRDYGFEMTAEMGQAMLDDQKTTVRVRDSQNMAAVKEALRSEGLNIEEGCMLPEALHLSGYDYLGNVGPFADGRITAQDESAMLAAVAAGIAGGESIIDVCAAPGGKSMHMADILKGSGQVSARDVTEAKVLKIQENLKRTGLKNVSAE
;
A
#
# COMPACT_ATOMS: atom_id res chain seq x y z
N LYS A 1 -10.63 -22.75 4.82
CA LYS A 1 -11.14 -21.77 5.83
C LYS A 1 -12.15 -20.79 5.21
N LEU A 2 -11.88 -20.15 4.03
CA LEU A 2 -12.77 -19.18 3.38
C LEU A 2 -14.15 -19.73 3.02
N THR A 3 -14.23 -20.92 2.44
CA THR A 3 -15.50 -21.57 2.10
C THR A 3 -16.40 -21.76 3.32
N ARG A 4 -15.83 -22.13 4.47
CA ARG A 4 -16.58 -22.27 5.73
C ARG A 4 -17.05 -20.91 6.27
N LYS A 5 -16.21 -19.87 6.20
CA LYS A 5 -16.59 -18.50 6.63
C LYS A 5 -17.73 -17.91 5.79
N ARG A 6 -17.87 -18.33 4.53
CA ARG A 6 -18.90 -17.88 3.60
C ARG A 6 -20.12 -18.82 3.52
N GLY A 7 -20.27 -19.75 4.46
CA GLY A 7 -21.40 -20.70 4.47
C GLY A 7 -21.35 -21.80 3.41
N LEU A 8 -20.27 -21.86 2.61
CA LEU A 8 -20.11 -22.78 1.49
C LEU A 8 -19.32 -24.06 1.86
N LYS A 9 -19.57 -24.60 3.05
CA LYS A 9 -18.83 -25.77 3.60
C LYS A 9 -18.83 -26.97 2.63
N ASN A 10 -19.95 -27.20 1.97
CA ASN A 10 -20.14 -28.33 1.05
C ASN A 10 -19.25 -28.22 -0.22
N LEU A 11 -18.80 -27.02 -0.59
CA LEU A 11 -17.91 -26.79 -1.73
C LEU A 11 -16.43 -26.89 -1.38
N SER A 12 -16.08 -27.12 -0.11
CA SER A 12 -14.69 -27.15 0.34
C SER A 12 -13.85 -28.21 -0.37
N GLY A 13 -14.43 -29.39 -0.64
CA GLY A 13 -13.78 -30.49 -1.37
C GLY A 13 -13.49 -30.10 -2.82
N PHE A 14 -14.47 -29.54 -3.51
CA PHE A 14 -14.35 -29.07 -4.89
C PHE A 14 -13.27 -27.99 -5.02
N VAL A 15 -13.36 -26.93 -4.19
CA VAL A 15 -12.39 -25.83 -4.20
C VAL A 15 -10.96 -26.35 -3.93
N ASN A 16 -10.79 -27.23 -2.96
CA ASN A 16 -9.49 -27.84 -2.69
C ASN A 16 -8.98 -28.71 -3.84
N GLY A 17 -9.86 -29.45 -4.50
CA GLY A 17 -9.53 -30.25 -5.69
C GLY A 17 -9.02 -29.38 -6.83
N VAL A 18 -9.73 -28.29 -7.14
CA VAL A 18 -9.33 -27.32 -8.18
C VAL A 18 -7.98 -26.67 -7.84
N LEU A 19 -7.82 -26.17 -6.61
CA LEU A 19 -6.57 -25.52 -6.20
C LEU A 19 -5.38 -26.48 -6.24
N ARG A 20 -5.56 -27.75 -5.81
CA ARG A 20 -4.50 -28.77 -5.90
C ARG A 20 -4.16 -29.11 -7.35
N ASN A 21 -5.17 -29.20 -8.23
CA ASN A 21 -4.93 -29.44 -9.65
C ASN A 21 -4.12 -28.29 -10.27
N ILE A 22 -4.51 -27.03 -10.05
CA ILE A 22 -3.77 -25.87 -10.51
C ILE A 22 -2.34 -25.89 -9.97
N SER A 23 -2.16 -26.13 -8.65
CA SER A 23 -0.84 -26.17 -8.03
C SER A 23 0.09 -27.26 -8.60
N ARG A 24 -0.46 -28.42 -8.97
CA ARG A 24 0.31 -29.53 -9.54
C ARG A 24 0.66 -29.31 -11.01
N ASN A 25 -0.17 -28.55 -11.72
CA ASN A 25 -0.03 -28.35 -13.16
C ASN A 25 0.44 -26.94 -13.53
N LYS A 26 1.11 -26.23 -12.60
CA LYS A 26 1.62 -24.86 -12.85
C LYS A 26 2.56 -24.81 -14.06
N GLU A 27 3.37 -25.86 -14.24
CA GLU A 27 4.36 -25.93 -15.31
C GLU A 27 3.76 -26.31 -16.68
N VAL A 28 2.48 -26.69 -16.70
CA VAL A 28 1.76 -27.09 -17.92
C VAL A 28 0.84 -25.96 -18.42
N ILE A 29 0.97 -24.76 -17.88
CA ILE A 29 0.19 -23.62 -18.36
C ILE A 29 0.71 -23.21 -19.74
N HIS A 30 -0.12 -23.36 -20.75
CA HIS A 30 0.19 -22.92 -22.11
C HIS A 30 -0.15 -21.42 -22.23
N TYR A 31 0.89 -20.62 -22.39
CA TYR A 31 0.72 -19.21 -22.71
C TYR A 31 0.50 -19.03 -24.22
N PRO A 32 -0.25 -18.00 -24.64
CA PRO A 32 -0.30 -17.58 -26.04
C PRO A 32 1.11 -17.32 -26.60
N ASP A 33 1.27 -17.50 -27.91
CA ASP A 33 2.52 -17.25 -28.61
C ASP A 33 2.85 -15.74 -28.57
N PRO A 34 3.96 -15.32 -27.94
CA PRO A 34 4.30 -13.89 -27.80
C PRO A 34 4.58 -13.21 -29.14
N GLU A 35 5.00 -13.93 -30.19
CA GLU A 35 5.24 -13.36 -31.50
C GLU A 35 3.94 -13.13 -32.28
N LYS A 36 2.94 -14.01 -32.10
CA LYS A 36 1.66 -13.93 -32.83
C LYS A 36 0.61 -13.10 -32.10
N THR A 37 0.57 -13.22 -30.77
CA THR A 37 -0.45 -12.60 -29.92
C THR A 37 0.17 -11.98 -28.68
N PRO A 38 1.04 -10.97 -28.83
CA PRO A 38 1.82 -10.39 -27.71
C PRO A 38 0.93 -9.83 -26.59
N ALA A 39 -0.19 -9.19 -26.92
CA ALA A 39 -1.11 -8.65 -25.92
C ALA A 39 -1.74 -9.75 -25.06
N ALA A 40 -2.23 -10.81 -25.69
CA ALA A 40 -2.81 -11.96 -24.99
C ALA A 40 -1.76 -12.69 -24.14
N TYR A 41 -0.52 -12.81 -24.63
CA TYR A 41 0.60 -13.37 -23.85
C TYR A 41 0.86 -12.56 -22.60
N LEU A 42 1.06 -11.25 -22.74
CA LEU A 42 1.35 -10.33 -21.62
C LEU A 42 0.19 -10.28 -20.62
N SER A 43 -1.04 -10.25 -21.13
CA SER A 43 -2.25 -10.29 -20.31
C SER A 43 -2.27 -11.55 -19.43
N MET A 44 -2.07 -12.72 -20.00
CA MET A 44 -2.10 -13.97 -19.27
C MET A 44 -0.88 -14.13 -18.35
N ARG A 45 0.31 -13.74 -18.81
CA ARG A 45 1.57 -13.89 -18.08
C ARG A 45 1.65 -13.00 -16.84
N TYR A 46 1.14 -11.77 -16.93
CA TYR A 46 1.27 -10.74 -15.90
C TYR A 46 -0.06 -10.35 -15.24
N SER A 47 -1.16 -11.04 -15.58
CA SER A 47 -2.49 -10.76 -15.03
C SER A 47 -2.96 -9.32 -15.28
N VAL A 48 -2.61 -8.76 -16.43
CA VAL A 48 -2.99 -7.42 -16.88
C VAL A 48 -4.14 -7.54 -17.86
N PRO A 49 -5.19 -6.68 -17.83
CA PRO A 49 -6.24 -6.70 -18.85
C PRO A 49 -5.66 -6.54 -20.27
N GLU A 50 -6.17 -7.32 -21.24
CA GLU A 50 -5.60 -7.35 -22.60
C GLU A 50 -5.60 -5.97 -23.28
N TRP A 51 -6.69 -5.19 -23.12
CA TRP A 51 -6.77 -3.84 -23.62
C TRP A 51 -5.66 -2.92 -23.07
N LEU A 52 -5.24 -3.13 -21.82
CA LEU A 52 -4.16 -2.36 -21.21
C LEU A 52 -2.80 -2.83 -21.73
N ALA A 53 -2.63 -4.14 -21.92
CA ALA A 53 -1.43 -4.69 -22.56
C ALA A 53 -1.28 -4.18 -23.99
N GLU A 54 -2.37 -4.10 -24.77
CA GLU A 54 -2.36 -3.50 -26.12
C GLU A 54 -1.94 -2.03 -26.11
N MET A 55 -2.47 -1.24 -25.18
CA MET A 55 -2.11 0.16 -25.02
C MET A 55 -0.62 0.32 -24.70
N TRP A 56 -0.10 -0.44 -23.75
CA TRP A 56 1.31 -0.39 -23.36
C TRP A 56 2.24 -0.89 -24.47
N LEU A 57 1.85 -1.97 -25.19
CA LEU A 57 2.61 -2.45 -26.36
C LEU A 57 2.76 -1.38 -27.42
N ARG A 58 1.69 -0.64 -27.71
CA ARG A 58 1.71 0.47 -28.70
C ARG A 58 2.63 1.61 -28.23
N ASP A 59 2.59 1.96 -26.94
CA ASP A 59 3.25 3.15 -26.41
C ASP A 59 4.70 2.87 -25.99
N TYR A 60 5.03 1.65 -25.54
CA TYR A 60 6.34 1.31 -24.96
C TYR A 60 7.04 0.11 -25.62
N GLY A 61 6.35 -0.65 -26.47
CA GLY A 61 6.88 -1.87 -27.07
C GLY A 61 6.84 -3.08 -26.12
N PHE A 62 7.24 -4.25 -26.64
CA PHE A 62 7.08 -5.53 -25.94
C PHE A 62 7.97 -5.64 -24.68
N GLU A 63 9.26 -5.32 -24.82
CA GLU A 63 10.24 -5.48 -23.75
C GLU A 63 9.87 -4.64 -22.52
N MET A 64 9.63 -3.35 -22.70
CA MET A 64 9.26 -2.47 -21.62
C MET A 64 7.92 -2.87 -20.98
N THR A 65 6.93 -3.28 -21.79
CA THR A 65 5.63 -3.76 -21.27
C THR A 65 5.79 -5.03 -20.43
N ALA A 66 6.68 -5.94 -20.84
CA ALA A 66 7.00 -7.14 -20.07
C ALA A 66 7.69 -6.80 -18.74
N GLU A 67 8.64 -5.87 -18.73
CA GLU A 67 9.30 -5.37 -17.52
C GLU A 67 8.31 -4.71 -16.55
N MET A 68 7.40 -3.88 -17.07
CA MET A 68 6.32 -3.27 -16.27
C MET A 68 5.41 -4.34 -15.67
N GLY A 69 5.03 -5.36 -16.46
CA GLY A 69 4.23 -6.47 -15.99
C GLY A 69 4.94 -7.29 -14.91
N GLN A 70 6.23 -7.56 -15.08
CA GLN A 70 7.05 -8.27 -14.10
C GLN A 70 7.15 -7.47 -12.78
N ALA A 71 7.43 -6.18 -12.88
CA ALA A 71 7.51 -5.30 -11.71
C ALA A 71 6.21 -5.27 -10.87
N MET A 72 5.05 -5.48 -11.51
CA MET A 72 3.77 -5.60 -10.79
C MET A 72 3.59 -6.93 -10.06
N LEU A 73 4.28 -7.99 -10.48
CA LEU A 73 4.25 -9.31 -9.84
C LEU A 73 5.31 -9.48 -8.75
N ASP A 74 6.35 -8.66 -8.76
CA ASP A 74 7.41 -8.72 -7.77
C ASP A 74 6.86 -8.36 -6.38
N ASP A 75 7.45 -8.95 -5.35
CA ASP A 75 7.09 -8.67 -3.96
C ASP A 75 7.35 -7.20 -3.64
N GLN A 76 6.26 -6.43 -3.56
CA GLN A 76 6.33 -5.01 -3.22
C GLN A 76 6.59 -4.85 -1.73
N LYS A 77 7.66 -4.12 -1.39
CA LYS A 77 7.89 -3.68 -0.02
C LYS A 77 6.82 -2.65 0.36
N THR A 78 6.35 -2.70 1.59
CA THR A 78 5.43 -1.67 2.07
C THR A 78 6.22 -0.46 2.53
N THR A 79 5.96 0.68 1.93
CA THR A 79 6.52 1.95 2.38
C THR A 79 5.74 2.46 3.58
N VAL A 80 6.47 2.82 4.62
CA VAL A 80 5.93 3.44 5.82
C VAL A 80 6.65 4.73 6.14
N ARG A 81 5.94 5.67 6.73
CA ARG A 81 6.51 6.90 7.28
C ARG A 81 6.65 6.77 8.79
N VAL A 82 7.84 7.05 9.32
CA VAL A 82 8.07 7.25 10.73
C VAL A 82 7.59 8.65 11.10
N ARG A 83 6.62 8.74 12.01
CA ARG A 83 5.89 9.99 12.28
C ARG A 83 6.72 11.02 13.03
N ASP A 84 7.63 10.58 13.86
CA ASP A 84 8.57 11.43 14.59
C ASP A 84 10.00 10.99 14.26
N SER A 85 10.72 11.81 13.51
CA SER A 85 12.09 11.52 13.10
C SER A 85 13.07 11.36 14.29
N GLN A 86 12.78 11.95 15.43
CA GLN A 86 13.59 11.78 16.64
C GLN A 86 13.53 10.35 17.18
N ASN A 87 12.44 9.63 16.89
CA ASN A 87 12.23 8.25 17.29
C ASN A 87 12.69 7.23 16.24
N MET A 88 13.33 7.63 15.15
CA MET A 88 13.72 6.76 14.03
C MET A 88 14.55 5.55 14.50
N ALA A 89 15.55 5.75 15.34
CA ALA A 89 16.40 4.66 15.83
C ALA A 89 15.59 3.64 16.67
N ALA A 90 14.74 4.12 17.57
CA ALA A 90 13.90 3.25 18.39
C ALA A 90 12.85 2.50 17.57
N VAL A 91 12.28 3.13 16.53
CA VAL A 91 11.35 2.47 15.60
C VAL A 91 12.07 1.37 14.81
N LYS A 92 13.25 1.66 14.24
CA LYS A 92 14.03 0.65 13.51
C LYS A 92 14.38 -0.54 14.39
N GLU A 93 14.78 -0.31 15.64
CA GLU A 93 15.10 -1.38 16.57
C GLU A 93 13.87 -2.23 16.90
N ALA A 94 12.71 -1.61 17.15
CA ALA A 94 11.46 -2.32 17.40
C ALA A 94 11.06 -3.18 16.20
N LEU A 95 11.16 -2.66 14.97
CA LEU A 95 10.85 -3.40 13.75
C LEU A 95 11.79 -4.61 13.56
N ARG A 96 13.11 -4.43 13.81
CA ARG A 96 14.08 -5.52 13.74
C ARG A 96 13.84 -6.60 14.77
N SER A 97 13.47 -6.22 16.00
CA SER A 97 13.17 -7.17 17.06
C SER A 97 11.95 -8.05 16.74
N GLU A 98 11.05 -7.57 15.91
CA GLU A 98 9.91 -8.33 15.37
C GLU A 98 10.28 -9.17 14.12
N GLY A 99 11.54 -9.14 13.67
CA GLY A 99 12.04 -9.93 12.55
C GLY A 99 11.78 -9.34 11.16
N LEU A 100 11.40 -8.05 11.05
CA LEU A 100 11.16 -7.40 9.78
C LEU A 100 12.47 -7.01 9.09
N ASN A 101 12.47 -7.10 7.75
CA ASN A 101 13.49 -6.48 6.93
C ASN A 101 13.16 -5.00 6.72
N ILE A 102 14.18 -4.15 6.87
CA ILE A 102 14.04 -2.69 6.80
C ILE A 102 15.05 -2.15 5.81
N GLU A 103 14.59 -1.35 4.87
CA GLU A 103 15.43 -0.52 4.01
C GLU A 103 15.03 0.95 4.18
N GLU A 104 15.98 1.84 3.98
CA GLU A 104 15.71 3.28 4.04
C GLU A 104 15.03 3.74 2.75
N GLY A 105 14.16 4.73 2.86
CA GLY A 105 13.59 5.40 1.70
C GLY A 105 14.66 6.11 0.89
N CYS A 106 14.36 6.38 -0.37
CA CYS A 106 15.31 7.02 -1.28
C CYS A 106 15.10 8.54 -1.43
N MET A 107 13.93 9.05 -1.08
CA MET A 107 13.58 10.47 -1.24
C MET A 107 13.50 11.22 0.10
N LEU A 108 13.04 10.55 1.15
CA LEU A 108 12.73 11.20 2.42
C LEU A 108 13.30 10.40 3.61
N PRO A 109 13.96 11.07 4.56
CA PRO A 109 14.61 10.40 5.68
C PRO A 109 13.66 9.72 6.66
N GLU A 110 12.37 10.11 6.68
CA GLU A 110 11.34 9.49 7.49
C GLU A 110 10.70 8.25 6.84
N ALA A 111 11.07 7.92 5.60
CA ALA A 111 10.55 6.78 4.88
C ALA A 111 11.35 5.51 5.16
N LEU A 112 10.64 4.39 5.37
CA LEU A 112 11.21 3.05 5.46
C LEU A 112 10.43 2.11 4.55
N HIS A 113 11.13 1.17 3.90
CA HIS A 113 10.55 0.06 3.16
C HIS A 113 10.61 -1.21 4.00
N LEU A 114 9.45 -1.80 4.28
CA LEU A 114 9.31 -2.97 5.14
C LEU A 114 8.93 -4.22 4.34
N SER A 115 9.50 -5.36 4.73
CA SER A 115 9.09 -6.68 4.29
C SER A 115 9.27 -7.71 5.42
N GLY A 116 8.77 -8.95 5.22
CA GLY A 116 8.93 -10.02 6.20
C GLY A 116 7.84 -10.07 7.26
N TYR A 117 6.66 -9.53 7.00
CA TYR A 117 5.50 -9.62 7.88
C TYR A 117 4.26 -10.13 7.11
N ASP A 118 3.31 -10.76 7.82
CA ASP A 118 2.06 -11.26 7.21
C ASP A 118 0.98 -10.18 7.11
N TYR A 119 0.85 -9.35 8.14
CA TYR A 119 -0.17 -8.30 8.22
C TYR A 119 0.34 -7.09 8.99
N LEU A 120 0.41 -5.94 8.34
CA LEU A 120 0.97 -4.71 8.90
C LEU A 120 0.30 -4.27 10.22
N GLY A 121 -0.99 -4.52 10.37
CA GLY A 121 -1.72 -4.21 11.60
C GLY A 121 -1.23 -4.94 12.86
N ASN A 122 -0.47 -6.02 12.71
CA ASN A 122 0.14 -6.77 13.81
C ASN A 122 1.54 -6.26 14.17
N VAL A 123 2.14 -5.40 13.34
CA VAL A 123 3.46 -4.82 13.58
C VAL A 123 3.34 -3.75 14.68
N GLY A 124 4.09 -3.91 15.76
CA GLY A 124 3.97 -3.08 16.97
C GLY A 124 4.06 -1.58 16.68
N PRO A 125 5.10 -1.07 16.02
CA PRO A 125 5.21 0.35 15.65
C PRO A 125 4.07 0.87 14.77
N PHE A 126 3.41 0.01 14.00
CA PHE A 126 2.20 0.39 13.26
C PHE A 126 0.98 0.41 14.17
N ALA A 127 0.79 -0.63 14.97
CA ALA A 127 -0.36 -0.76 15.86
C ALA A 127 -0.44 0.38 16.90
N ASP A 128 0.71 0.84 17.39
CA ASP A 128 0.81 1.94 18.36
C ASP A 128 0.91 3.35 17.72
N GLY A 129 0.87 3.42 16.39
CA GLY A 129 0.81 4.67 15.65
C GLY A 129 2.15 5.39 15.46
N ARG A 130 3.30 4.79 15.80
CA ARG A 130 4.62 5.39 15.54
C ARG A 130 4.96 5.44 14.05
N ILE A 131 4.41 4.49 13.26
CA ILE A 131 4.52 4.51 11.80
C ILE A 131 3.15 4.50 11.14
N THR A 132 3.10 4.99 9.90
CA THR A 132 1.92 4.94 9.03
C THR A 132 2.30 4.41 7.65
N ALA A 133 1.42 3.60 7.03
CA ALA A 133 1.59 3.23 5.63
C ALA A 133 1.40 4.48 4.75
N GLN A 134 2.43 4.84 4.01
CA GLN A 134 2.41 5.99 3.10
C GLN A 134 3.59 5.88 2.14
N ASP A 135 3.33 5.99 0.83
CA ASP A 135 4.39 6.02 -0.18
C ASP A 135 5.16 7.33 -0.15
N GLU A 136 6.44 7.30 -0.51
CA GLU A 136 7.30 8.49 -0.52
C GLU A 136 6.75 9.59 -1.42
N SER A 137 6.20 9.25 -2.59
CA SER A 137 5.51 10.20 -3.47
C SER A 137 4.32 10.89 -2.79
N ALA A 138 3.59 10.17 -1.94
CA ALA A 138 2.49 10.75 -1.15
C ALA A 138 3.00 11.60 0.02
N MET A 139 4.18 11.28 0.58
CA MET A 139 4.83 12.12 1.61
C MET A 139 5.29 13.45 1.01
N LEU A 140 5.83 13.45 -0.21
CA LEU A 140 6.27 14.66 -0.92
C LEU A 140 5.15 15.69 -1.05
N ALA A 141 3.89 15.28 -1.12
CA ALA A 141 2.78 16.22 -1.19
C ALA A 141 2.69 17.13 0.07
N ALA A 142 2.92 16.57 1.25
CA ALA A 142 2.94 17.35 2.49
C ALA A 142 4.19 18.24 2.58
N VAL A 143 5.35 17.76 2.11
CA VAL A 143 6.59 18.54 2.06
C VAL A 143 6.47 19.70 1.07
N ALA A 144 5.93 19.44 -0.13
CA ALA A 144 5.73 20.46 -1.17
C ALA A 144 4.72 21.54 -0.77
N ALA A 145 3.79 21.23 0.14
CA ALA A 145 2.84 22.20 0.67
C ALA A 145 3.50 23.34 1.47
N GLY A 146 4.78 23.19 1.88
CA GLY A 146 5.56 24.25 2.54
C GLY A 146 4.98 24.69 3.88
N ILE A 147 4.44 23.75 4.65
CA ILE A 147 3.78 24.02 5.95
C ILE A 147 4.82 24.56 6.94
N ALA A 148 4.57 25.77 7.44
CA ALA A 148 5.48 26.47 8.36
C ALA A 148 5.03 26.42 9.84
N GLY A 149 3.74 26.18 10.08
CA GLY A 149 3.12 26.14 11.41
C GLY A 149 2.03 27.21 11.58
N GLY A 150 0.98 26.86 12.29
CA GLY A 150 -0.17 27.75 12.53
C GLY A 150 -1.28 27.70 11.46
N GLU A 151 -1.08 26.95 10.38
CA GLU A 151 -2.03 26.91 9.27
C GLU A 151 -3.29 26.10 9.60
N SER A 152 -4.39 26.49 8.94
CA SER A 152 -5.61 25.70 8.80
C SER A 152 -5.61 25.06 7.41
N ILE A 153 -5.53 23.74 7.36
CA ILE A 153 -5.39 22.95 6.12
C ILE A 153 -6.69 22.18 5.86
N ILE A 154 -7.13 22.14 4.61
CA ILE A 154 -8.26 21.32 4.18
C ILE A 154 -7.75 20.29 3.17
N ASP A 155 -7.96 19.01 3.49
CA ASP A 155 -7.72 17.87 2.58
C ASP A 155 -9.08 17.32 2.13
N VAL A 156 -9.44 17.57 0.88
CA VAL A 156 -10.79 17.26 0.35
C VAL A 156 -10.94 15.83 -0.19
N CYS A 157 -9.86 15.07 -0.26
CA CYS A 157 -9.83 13.67 -0.67
C CYS A 157 -8.93 12.87 0.29
N ALA A 158 -9.24 12.95 1.57
CA ALA A 158 -8.30 12.61 2.64
C ALA A 158 -8.11 11.11 2.87
N ALA A 159 -9.13 10.28 2.63
CA ALA A 159 -9.07 8.87 3.02
C ALA A 159 -7.92 8.09 2.32
N PRO A 160 -7.23 7.25 3.08
CA PRO A 160 -7.40 6.86 4.50
C PRO A 160 -6.78 7.80 5.53
N GLY A 161 -6.31 9.00 5.14
CA GLY A 161 -5.79 10.03 6.04
C GLY A 161 -4.26 10.20 6.03
N GLY A 162 -3.53 9.47 5.19
CA GLY A 162 -2.05 9.48 5.20
C GLY A 162 -1.44 10.87 5.02
N LYS A 163 -1.90 11.65 4.04
CA LYS A 163 -1.43 13.03 3.79
C LYS A 163 -1.88 13.98 4.90
N SER A 164 -3.16 13.91 5.30
CA SER A 164 -3.70 14.73 6.39
C SER A 164 -2.94 14.53 7.69
N MET A 165 -2.64 13.28 8.07
CA MET A 165 -1.86 12.96 9.26
C MET A 165 -0.42 13.44 9.14
N HIS A 166 0.20 13.36 7.95
CA HIS A 166 1.54 13.87 7.73
C HIS A 166 1.60 15.40 7.91
N MET A 167 0.66 16.12 7.31
CA MET A 167 0.53 17.58 7.50
C MET A 167 0.30 17.94 8.97
N ALA A 168 -0.52 17.17 9.68
CA ALA A 168 -0.74 17.37 11.12
C ALA A 168 0.50 17.11 11.97
N ASP A 169 1.32 16.10 11.61
CA ASP A 169 2.61 15.85 12.27
C ASP A 169 3.59 17.01 12.04
N ILE A 170 3.65 17.58 10.82
CA ILE A 170 4.47 18.78 10.51
C ILE A 170 4.02 19.98 11.32
N LEU A 171 2.73 20.22 11.48
CA LEU A 171 2.15 21.30 12.27
C LEU A 171 2.49 21.19 13.78
N LYS A 172 2.82 20.02 14.29
CA LYS A 172 3.17 19.78 15.71
C LYS A 172 2.17 20.39 16.70
N GLY A 173 0.88 20.41 16.32
CA GLY A 173 -0.19 20.98 17.13
C GLY A 173 -0.34 22.51 17.05
N SER A 174 0.47 23.23 16.24
CA SER A 174 0.36 24.68 16.06
C SER A 174 -0.75 25.10 15.09
N GLY A 175 -1.38 24.16 14.37
CA GLY A 175 -2.45 24.40 13.41
C GLY A 175 -3.41 23.21 13.37
N GLN A 176 -4.35 23.23 12.41
CA GLN A 176 -5.39 22.21 12.28
C GLN A 176 -5.52 21.71 10.85
N VAL A 177 -5.94 20.45 10.70
CA VAL A 177 -6.26 19.82 9.42
C VAL A 177 -7.72 19.35 9.43
N SER A 178 -8.52 19.80 8.46
CA SER A 178 -9.85 19.27 8.18
C SER A 178 -9.73 18.22 7.08
N ALA A 179 -9.83 16.94 7.45
CA ALA A 179 -9.73 15.80 6.56
C ALA A 179 -11.14 15.38 6.10
N ARG A 180 -11.44 15.59 4.81
CA ARG A 180 -12.76 15.37 4.22
C ARG A 180 -12.74 14.28 3.16
N ASP A 181 -13.82 13.51 3.08
CA ASP A 181 -14.02 12.58 1.97
C ASP A 181 -15.51 12.38 1.69
N VAL A 182 -15.82 11.91 0.46
CA VAL A 182 -17.18 11.88 -0.09
C VAL A 182 -18.10 10.80 0.49
N THR A 183 -17.58 9.80 1.21
CA THR A 183 -18.38 8.71 1.77
C THR A 183 -18.10 8.48 3.24
N GLU A 184 -19.15 8.14 4.00
CA GLU A 184 -19.05 7.79 5.41
C GLU A 184 -18.01 6.67 5.67
N ALA A 185 -17.99 5.64 4.82
CA ALA A 185 -17.03 4.53 4.93
C ALA A 185 -15.56 4.98 4.81
N LYS A 186 -15.29 6.03 4.03
CA LYS A 186 -13.96 6.62 3.91
C LYS A 186 -13.63 7.50 5.10
N VAL A 187 -14.59 8.31 5.58
CA VAL A 187 -14.44 9.11 6.80
C VAL A 187 -14.16 8.22 8.01
N LEU A 188 -14.85 7.09 8.15
CA LEU A 188 -14.58 6.10 9.20
C LEU A 188 -13.14 5.59 9.16
N LYS A 189 -12.55 5.35 7.98
CA LYS A 189 -11.14 4.96 7.86
C LYS A 189 -10.18 6.04 8.33
N ILE A 190 -10.49 7.31 8.08
CA ILE A 190 -9.71 8.44 8.61
C ILE A 190 -9.78 8.42 10.14
N GLN A 191 -10.98 8.29 10.71
CA GLN A 191 -11.18 8.27 12.17
C GLN A 191 -10.46 7.10 12.85
N GLU A 192 -10.49 5.90 12.25
CA GLU A 192 -9.74 4.73 12.74
C GLU A 192 -8.24 5.02 12.80
N ASN A 193 -7.67 5.63 11.76
CA ASN A 193 -6.26 5.99 11.72
C ASN A 193 -5.93 7.13 12.71
N LEU A 194 -6.80 8.11 12.87
CA LEU A 194 -6.63 9.17 13.89
C LEU A 194 -6.63 8.59 15.30
N LYS A 195 -7.54 7.65 15.59
CA LYS A 195 -7.57 6.95 16.86
C LYS A 195 -6.27 6.17 17.12
N ARG A 196 -5.75 5.46 16.11
CA ARG A 196 -4.52 4.70 16.16
C ARG A 196 -3.30 5.59 16.42
N THR A 197 -3.22 6.72 15.72
CA THR A 197 -2.08 7.65 15.78
C THR A 197 -2.14 8.66 16.92
N GLY A 198 -3.30 8.82 17.55
CA GLY A 198 -3.51 9.72 18.68
C GLY A 198 -3.48 11.21 18.33
N LEU A 199 -3.53 11.57 17.03
CA LEU A 199 -3.53 12.97 16.58
C LEU A 199 -4.78 13.72 17.08
N LYS A 200 -4.60 14.95 17.56
CA LYS A 200 -5.65 15.80 18.11
C LYS A 200 -5.96 17.02 17.25
N ASN A 201 -5.07 17.36 16.32
CA ASN A 201 -5.17 18.50 15.43
C ASN A 201 -5.70 18.13 14.03
N VAL A 202 -6.50 17.07 13.94
CA VAL A 202 -7.17 16.64 12.70
C VAL A 202 -8.63 16.38 13.01
N SER A 203 -9.55 17.00 12.25
CA SER A 203 -10.98 16.63 12.20
C SER A 203 -11.26 15.78 10.97
N ALA A 204 -12.15 14.80 11.07
CA ALA A 204 -12.59 13.96 9.96
C ALA A 204 -14.08 14.21 9.67
N GLU A 205 -14.39 14.65 8.45
CA GLU A 205 -15.73 15.07 8.01
C GLU A 205 -16.13 14.42 6.67
#